data_ec2841e6cd7ac6277bd668bed3cf04d2
#
_entry.id   ec2841e6cd7ac6277bd668bed3cf04d2
#
_cell.length_a   1.000
_cell.length_b   1.000
_cell.length_c   1.000
_cell.angle_alpha   90.00
_cell.angle_beta   90.00
_cell.angle_gamma   90.00
#
_symmetry.space_group_name_H-M   'P 1'
#
loop_
_entity.id
_entity.type
_entity.pdbx_description
1 polymer ?
#
loop_
_entity_poly.entity_id
_entity_poly.type
_entity_poly.pdbx_seq_one_letter_code
_entity_poly.pdbx_strand_id
1 'polypeptide(L)'
;MLKVVQSWDDGVVEDARLAELLRGYRARATFNLNPGLHRRQRSFGWRCGDQEVWRLGWDELREVYAGFEIANHSLNHPNLTELAPLDLERELRDSRRLLQDWFQQPIRGFCYPFGGFNPAVKAAVRAAGHDYARTVTEVEAVFPPADALELGVSCRFSDPAFWSRYQCARDKGGVFLFWGHSYELRSAALWADLEAKIAHITADPAAEWASLEALLAVQEQSDA
;
A
#
# COMPACT_ATOMS: atom_id res chain seq x y z
N MET A 1 10.42 16.18 -12.13
CA MET A 1 10.55 15.83 -10.68
C MET A 1 10.02 14.43 -10.50
N LEU A 2 10.78 13.55 -9.85
CA LEU A 2 10.39 12.18 -9.56
C LEU A 2 9.31 12.18 -8.46
N LYS A 3 8.18 11.53 -8.69
CA LYS A 3 7.23 11.24 -7.62
C LYS A 3 7.59 9.90 -6.99
N VAL A 4 7.78 9.87 -5.68
CA VAL A 4 8.08 8.65 -4.94
C VAL A 4 6.87 8.25 -4.10
N VAL A 5 6.46 7.01 -4.27
CA VAL A 5 5.31 6.42 -3.59
C VAL A 5 5.75 5.17 -2.85
N GLN A 6 5.21 4.96 -1.67
CA GLN A 6 5.39 3.73 -0.93
C GLN A 6 4.04 3.17 -0.47
N SER A 7 3.92 1.84 -0.51
CA SER A 7 2.67 1.13 -0.22
C SER A 7 2.95 -0.05 0.71
N TRP A 8 2.29 -0.09 1.86
CA TRP A 8 2.54 -1.05 2.93
C TRP A 8 1.28 -1.85 3.25
N ASP A 9 1.42 -3.17 3.42
CA ASP A 9 0.30 -4.09 3.49
C ASP A 9 0.10 -4.66 4.90
N ASP A 10 -1.13 -5.13 5.17
CA ASP A 10 -1.57 -6.01 6.25
C ASP A 10 -1.99 -5.38 7.57
N GLY A 11 -1.61 -4.18 7.92
CA GLY A 11 -2.07 -3.54 9.16
C GLY A 11 -1.50 -4.17 10.43
N VAL A 12 -0.20 -4.39 10.48
CA VAL A 12 0.50 -5.09 11.56
C VAL A 12 1.08 -4.14 12.61
N VAL A 13 1.47 -4.67 13.76
CA VAL A 13 1.96 -3.87 14.91
C VAL A 13 3.22 -3.06 14.56
N GLU A 14 4.06 -3.58 13.68
CA GLU A 14 5.27 -2.91 13.20
C GLU A 14 4.96 -1.62 12.42
N ASP A 15 3.74 -1.48 11.88
CA ASP A 15 3.30 -0.25 11.20
C ASP A 15 3.31 0.96 12.14
N ALA A 16 3.12 0.77 13.44
CA ALA A 16 3.19 1.88 14.40
C ALA A 16 4.58 2.55 14.38
N ARG A 17 5.66 1.74 14.42
CA ARG A 17 7.03 2.23 14.30
C ARG A 17 7.31 2.81 12.91
N LEU A 18 6.82 2.17 11.87
CA LEU A 18 6.97 2.65 10.50
C LEU A 18 6.30 4.03 10.32
N ALA A 19 5.09 4.19 10.80
CA ALA A 19 4.36 5.44 10.73
C ALA A 19 5.08 6.59 11.46
N GLU A 20 5.66 6.33 12.65
CA GLU A 20 6.48 7.31 13.37
C GLU A 20 7.72 7.72 12.56
N LEU A 21 8.44 6.74 12.00
CA LEU A 21 9.61 6.98 11.15
C LEU A 21 9.23 7.86 9.97
N LEU A 22 8.17 7.50 9.24
CA LEU A 22 7.72 8.24 8.05
C LEU A 22 7.29 9.67 8.39
N ARG A 23 6.61 9.89 9.52
CA ARG A 23 6.27 11.25 9.99
C ARG A 23 7.50 12.09 10.29
N GLY A 24 8.53 11.50 10.88
CA GLY A 24 9.81 12.17 11.16
C GLY A 24 10.45 12.77 9.89
N TYR A 25 10.30 12.09 8.77
CA TYR A 25 10.79 12.53 7.46
C TYR A 25 9.73 13.24 6.60
N ARG A 26 8.50 13.42 7.09
CA ARG A 26 7.36 13.94 6.31
C ARG A 26 7.11 13.13 5.03
N ALA A 27 7.50 11.87 5.03
CA ALA A 27 7.30 10.95 3.93
C ALA A 27 5.82 10.54 3.85
N ARG A 28 5.26 10.48 2.65
CA ARG A 28 3.90 9.99 2.42
C ARG A 28 3.92 8.50 2.18
N ALA A 29 2.82 7.83 2.53
CA ALA A 29 2.63 6.40 2.30
C ALA A 29 1.14 6.07 2.15
N THR A 30 0.87 4.94 1.49
CA THR A 30 -0.44 4.27 1.47
C THR A 30 -0.34 3.01 2.31
N PHE A 31 -1.27 2.82 3.25
CA PHE A 31 -1.41 1.59 4.03
C PHE A 31 -2.65 0.81 3.58
N ASN A 32 -2.45 -0.45 3.21
CA ASN A 32 -3.48 -1.33 2.68
C ASN A 32 -3.97 -2.26 3.78
N LEU A 33 -5.22 -2.14 4.19
CA LEU A 33 -5.73 -2.76 5.41
C LEU A 33 -6.81 -3.80 5.14
N ASN A 34 -6.79 -4.87 5.98
CA ASN A 34 -7.78 -5.95 5.98
C ASN A 34 -8.70 -5.81 7.19
N PRO A 35 -9.81 -5.05 7.13
CA PRO A 35 -10.58 -4.72 8.32
C PRO A 35 -11.20 -5.93 9.02
N GLY A 36 -11.52 -7.02 8.31
CA GLY A 36 -12.07 -8.23 8.92
C GLY A 36 -11.09 -8.99 9.83
N LEU A 37 -9.80 -8.74 9.70
CA LEU A 37 -8.76 -9.42 10.46
C LEU A 37 -8.35 -8.66 11.74
N HIS A 38 -8.75 -7.41 11.90
CA HIS A 38 -8.48 -6.65 13.12
C HIS A 38 -9.50 -6.99 14.22
N ARG A 39 -9.03 -7.03 15.45
CA ARG A 39 -9.85 -7.13 16.66
C ARG A 39 -9.82 -5.79 17.41
N ARG A 40 -10.60 -5.67 18.47
CA ARG A 40 -10.61 -4.43 19.26
C ARG A 40 -9.20 -4.07 19.75
N GLN A 41 -8.50 -5.06 20.29
CA GLN A 41 -7.12 -4.95 20.73
C GLN A 41 -6.20 -5.70 19.78
N ARG A 42 -4.89 -5.50 19.89
CA ARG A 42 -3.87 -6.23 19.16
C ARG A 42 -4.10 -7.73 19.27
N SER A 43 -4.01 -8.45 18.18
CA SER A 43 -4.26 -9.88 18.12
C SER A 43 -3.22 -10.59 17.29
N PHE A 44 -2.96 -11.83 17.63
CA PHE A 44 -2.10 -12.71 16.84
C PHE A 44 -2.67 -12.87 15.42
N GLY A 45 -1.85 -12.67 14.43
CA GLY A 45 -2.17 -12.85 13.01
C GLY A 45 -1.68 -14.20 12.50
N TRP A 46 -0.36 -14.33 12.36
CA TRP A 46 0.27 -15.56 11.84
C TRP A 46 1.75 -15.62 12.27
N ARG A 47 2.42 -16.69 11.85
CA ARG A 47 3.88 -16.80 11.99
C ARG A 47 4.57 -16.61 10.65
N CYS A 48 5.63 -15.80 10.64
CA CYS A 48 6.52 -15.62 9.51
C CYS A 48 7.92 -16.10 9.89
N GLY A 49 8.24 -17.35 9.54
CA GLY A 49 9.39 -18.05 10.12
C GLY A 49 9.22 -18.24 11.62
N ASP A 50 10.22 -17.83 12.40
CA ASP A 50 10.18 -17.92 13.86
C ASP A 50 9.50 -16.72 14.54
N GLN A 51 9.16 -15.67 13.79
CA GLN A 51 8.54 -14.46 14.31
C GLN A 51 7.01 -14.57 14.31
N GLU A 52 6.39 -14.14 15.41
CA GLU A 52 4.96 -13.90 15.47
C GLU A 52 4.64 -12.53 14.86
N VAL A 53 3.66 -12.49 13.97
CA VAL A 53 3.13 -11.27 13.39
C VAL A 53 1.78 -10.96 14.05
N TRP A 54 1.68 -9.79 14.63
CA TRP A 54 0.50 -9.33 15.34
C TRP A 54 -0.19 -8.21 14.57
N ARG A 55 -1.50 -8.23 14.53
CA ARG A 55 -2.29 -7.15 13.93
C ARG A 55 -2.57 -6.05 14.94
N LEU A 56 -2.58 -4.82 14.47
CA LEU A 56 -3.04 -3.67 15.23
C LEU A 56 -4.50 -3.86 15.67
N GLY A 57 -4.85 -3.32 16.84
CA GLY A 57 -6.22 -3.23 17.27
C GLY A 57 -6.97 -2.09 16.56
N TRP A 58 -8.27 -2.28 16.26
CA TRP A 58 -9.00 -1.20 15.57
C TRP A 58 -9.13 0.08 16.42
N ASP A 59 -9.03 -0.02 17.75
CA ASP A 59 -9.05 1.16 18.65
C ASP A 59 -7.84 2.09 18.41
N GLU A 60 -6.72 1.59 17.84
CA GLU A 60 -5.49 2.35 17.60
C GLU A 60 -5.24 2.73 16.11
N LEU A 61 -5.99 2.11 15.16
CA LEU A 61 -5.73 2.31 13.72
C LEU A 61 -5.76 3.78 13.29
N ARG A 62 -6.73 4.56 13.80
CA ARG A 62 -6.86 5.98 13.44
C ARG A 62 -5.66 6.80 13.88
N GLU A 63 -5.12 6.51 15.05
CA GLU A 63 -3.93 7.19 15.58
C GLU A 63 -2.68 6.78 14.82
N VAL A 64 -2.48 5.47 14.65
CA VAL A 64 -1.32 4.92 13.95
C VAL A 64 -1.23 5.43 12.52
N TYR A 65 -2.33 5.48 11.80
CA TYR A 65 -2.32 5.89 10.38
C TYR A 65 -2.72 7.35 10.13
N ALA A 66 -2.80 8.19 11.19
CA ALA A 66 -3.15 9.59 11.02
C ALA A 66 -2.18 10.30 10.04
N GLY A 67 -2.76 10.92 9.00
CA GLY A 67 -2.01 11.64 7.96
C GLY A 67 -1.51 10.80 6.79
N PHE A 68 -1.78 9.50 6.79
CA PHE A 68 -1.48 8.62 5.68
C PHE A 68 -2.73 8.26 4.86
N GLU A 69 -2.52 7.89 3.61
CA GLU A 69 -3.56 7.32 2.76
C GLU A 69 -3.88 5.90 3.20
N ILE A 70 -5.18 5.57 3.26
CA ILE A 70 -5.68 4.23 3.54
C ILE A 70 -6.29 3.65 2.27
N ALA A 71 -5.87 2.45 1.92
CA ALA A 71 -6.45 1.66 0.85
C ALA A 71 -6.97 0.31 1.37
N ASN A 72 -7.87 -0.28 0.61
CA ASN A 72 -8.51 -1.54 0.93
C ASN A 72 -7.63 -2.72 0.47
N HIS A 73 -7.48 -3.73 1.32
CA HIS A 73 -6.76 -4.96 1.01
C HIS A 73 -7.64 -6.21 1.16
N SER A 74 -8.92 -6.11 0.78
CA SER A 74 -10.00 -7.06 1.06
C SER A 74 -10.36 -7.20 2.54
N LEU A 75 -11.44 -7.90 2.84
CA LEU A 75 -11.91 -8.06 4.21
C LEU A 75 -11.01 -9.01 5.03
N ASN A 76 -10.68 -10.18 4.45
CA ASN A 76 -10.00 -11.28 5.14
C ASN A 76 -8.77 -11.81 4.41
N HIS A 77 -8.26 -11.09 3.44
CA HIS A 77 -7.07 -11.44 2.66
C HIS A 77 -7.13 -12.82 1.95
N PRO A 78 -8.24 -13.21 1.31
CA PRO A 78 -8.29 -14.47 0.55
C PRO A 78 -7.61 -14.32 -0.83
N ASN A 79 -7.38 -15.46 -1.50
CA ASN A 79 -7.13 -15.43 -2.93
C ASN A 79 -8.45 -15.10 -3.67
N LEU A 80 -8.57 -13.85 -4.11
CA LEU A 80 -9.81 -13.34 -4.72
C LEU A 80 -10.21 -14.08 -6.00
N THR A 81 -9.23 -14.68 -6.72
CA THR A 81 -9.50 -15.38 -7.99
C THR A 81 -10.18 -16.72 -7.80
N GLU A 82 -10.24 -17.22 -6.57
CA GLU A 82 -10.83 -18.52 -6.20
C GLU A 82 -12.21 -18.37 -5.56
N LEU A 83 -12.67 -17.14 -5.32
CA LEU A 83 -13.93 -16.89 -4.63
C LEU A 83 -15.13 -17.02 -5.57
N ALA A 84 -16.24 -17.51 -5.00
CA ALA A 84 -17.55 -17.38 -5.64
C ALA A 84 -17.96 -15.90 -5.74
N PRO A 85 -18.77 -15.50 -6.73
CA PRO A 85 -19.11 -14.09 -6.99
C PRO A 85 -19.67 -13.33 -5.77
N LEU A 86 -20.52 -13.96 -4.97
CA LEU A 86 -21.08 -13.33 -3.77
C LEU A 86 -20.06 -13.12 -2.64
N ASP A 87 -19.11 -14.05 -2.49
CA ASP A 87 -18.07 -13.93 -1.49
C ASP A 87 -17.05 -12.87 -1.93
N LEU A 88 -16.71 -12.82 -3.21
CA LEU A 88 -15.88 -11.77 -3.79
C LEU A 88 -16.52 -10.37 -3.56
N GLU A 89 -17.80 -10.21 -3.83
CA GLU A 89 -18.51 -8.96 -3.57
C GLU A 89 -18.43 -8.56 -2.10
N ARG A 90 -18.62 -9.49 -1.16
CA ARG A 90 -18.51 -9.23 0.29
C ARG A 90 -17.11 -8.80 0.69
N GLU A 91 -16.10 -9.52 0.23
CA GLU A 91 -14.70 -9.20 0.51
C GLU A 91 -14.32 -7.76 0.10
N LEU A 92 -14.88 -7.27 -0.98
CA LEU A 92 -14.58 -5.95 -1.52
C LEU A 92 -15.45 -4.85 -0.91
N ARG A 93 -16.78 -5.04 -0.90
CA ARG A 93 -17.73 -4.03 -0.46
C ARG A 93 -17.71 -3.83 1.06
N ASP A 94 -17.74 -4.93 1.82
CA ASP A 94 -17.84 -4.84 3.29
C ASP A 94 -16.55 -4.33 3.89
N SER A 95 -15.38 -4.70 3.32
CA SER A 95 -14.09 -4.15 3.73
C SER A 95 -14.01 -2.63 3.48
N ARG A 96 -14.39 -2.18 2.28
CA ARG A 96 -14.39 -0.76 1.94
C ARG A 96 -15.28 0.04 2.88
N ARG A 97 -16.50 -0.45 3.13
CA ARG A 97 -17.44 0.19 4.06
C ARG A 97 -16.87 0.31 5.46
N LEU A 98 -16.30 -0.78 6.02
CA LEU A 98 -15.69 -0.76 7.35
C LEU A 98 -14.55 0.24 7.44
N LEU A 99 -13.67 0.30 6.45
CA LEU A 99 -12.58 1.27 6.42
C LEU A 99 -13.10 2.70 6.34
N GLN A 100 -14.11 2.97 5.52
CA GLN A 100 -14.75 4.28 5.46
C GLN A 100 -15.37 4.68 6.81
N ASP A 101 -16.05 3.74 7.48
CA ASP A 101 -16.63 3.96 8.80
C ASP A 101 -15.55 4.21 9.87
N TRP A 102 -14.43 3.47 9.82
CA TRP A 102 -13.34 3.64 10.79
C TRP A 102 -12.55 4.94 10.58
N PHE A 103 -12.19 5.25 9.33
CA PHE A 103 -11.34 6.39 9.03
C PHE A 103 -12.10 7.69 8.71
N GLN A 104 -13.43 7.61 8.51
CA GLN A 104 -14.30 8.75 8.17
C GLN A 104 -13.80 9.53 6.93
N GLN A 105 -13.32 8.79 5.93
CA GLN A 105 -12.84 9.33 4.65
C GLN A 105 -13.17 8.35 3.51
N PRO A 106 -13.23 8.82 2.26
CA PRO A 106 -13.37 7.93 1.11
C PRO A 106 -12.19 6.95 1.04
N ILE A 107 -12.48 5.69 0.72
CA ILE A 107 -11.48 4.66 0.42
C ILE A 107 -11.53 4.40 -1.07
N ARG A 108 -10.58 4.97 -1.80
CA ARG A 108 -10.50 4.93 -3.26
C ARG A 108 -9.60 3.83 -3.79
N GLY A 109 -8.52 3.55 -3.06
CA GLY A 109 -7.51 2.57 -3.43
C GLY A 109 -7.86 1.15 -3.06
N PHE A 110 -7.36 0.22 -3.87
CA PHE A 110 -7.35 -1.21 -3.59
C PHE A 110 -5.94 -1.80 -3.77
N CYS A 111 -5.64 -2.85 -3.02
CA CYS A 111 -4.45 -3.66 -3.22
C CYS A 111 -4.87 -5.13 -3.29
N TYR A 112 -4.49 -5.82 -4.36
CA TYR A 112 -4.83 -7.23 -4.53
C TYR A 112 -4.07 -8.12 -3.55
N PRO A 113 -4.75 -8.90 -2.68
CA PRO A 113 -4.11 -9.95 -1.89
C PRO A 113 -3.29 -10.87 -2.77
N PHE A 114 -2.04 -11.14 -2.38
CA PHE A 114 -1.07 -11.93 -3.15
C PHE A 114 -0.75 -11.37 -4.57
N GLY A 115 -1.26 -10.20 -4.91
CA GLY A 115 -1.17 -9.61 -6.25
C GLY A 115 -2.06 -10.29 -7.29
N GLY A 116 -2.87 -11.28 -6.89
CA GLY A 116 -3.68 -12.09 -7.80
C GLY A 116 -4.98 -11.39 -8.24
N PHE A 117 -5.20 -11.29 -9.54
CA PHE A 117 -6.44 -10.80 -10.11
C PHE A 117 -6.76 -11.48 -11.46
N ASN A 118 -8.00 -11.34 -11.89
CA ASN A 118 -8.48 -11.71 -13.21
C ASN A 118 -9.57 -10.71 -13.66
N PRO A 119 -10.11 -10.78 -14.88
CA PRO A 119 -11.12 -9.83 -15.35
C PRO A 119 -12.36 -9.73 -14.44
N ALA A 120 -12.80 -10.83 -13.84
CA ALA A 120 -13.96 -10.85 -12.93
C ALA A 120 -13.65 -10.12 -11.62
N VAL A 121 -12.48 -10.39 -11.00
CA VAL A 121 -12.02 -9.69 -9.80
C VAL A 121 -11.87 -8.20 -10.08
N LYS A 122 -11.26 -7.82 -11.19
CA LYS A 122 -11.10 -6.40 -11.58
C LYS A 122 -12.44 -5.70 -11.77
N ALA A 123 -13.40 -6.35 -12.42
CA ALA A 123 -14.76 -5.82 -12.57
C ALA A 123 -15.44 -5.62 -11.21
N ALA A 124 -15.28 -6.57 -10.29
CA ALA A 124 -15.82 -6.49 -8.93
C ALA A 124 -15.18 -5.36 -8.10
N VAL A 125 -13.85 -5.17 -8.22
CA VAL A 125 -13.12 -4.06 -7.56
C VAL A 125 -13.66 -2.70 -8.04
N ARG A 126 -13.88 -2.55 -9.35
CA ARG A 126 -14.52 -1.35 -9.92
C ARG A 126 -15.95 -1.17 -9.43
N ALA A 127 -16.75 -2.23 -9.43
CA ALA A 127 -18.13 -2.21 -8.96
C ALA A 127 -18.25 -1.88 -7.46
N ALA A 128 -17.24 -2.26 -6.66
CA ALA A 128 -17.14 -1.88 -5.26
C ALA A 128 -16.79 -0.39 -5.05
N GLY A 129 -16.44 0.35 -6.11
CA GLY A 129 -16.19 1.79 -6.09
C GLY A 129 -14.73 2.16 -5.78
N HIS A 130 -13.79 1.32 -6.19
CA HIS A 130 -12.37 1.65 -6.16
C HIS A 130 -11.93 2.28 -7.49
N ASP A 131 -11.14 3.33 -7.41
CA ASP A 131 -10.66 4.10 -8.56
C ASP A 131 -9.34 3.53 -9.09
N TYR A 132 -8.53 2.90 -8.22
CA TYR A 132 -7.29 2.25 -8.61
C TYR A 132 -7.04 0.97 -7.81
N ALA A 133 -6.21 0.09 -8.37
CA ALA A 133 -5.79 -1.13 -7.67
C ALA A 133 -4.31 -1.46 -7.95
N ARG A 134 -3.52 -1.62 -6.88
CA ARG A 134 -2.11 -2.01 -6.96
C ARG A 134 -1.96 -3.52 -7.04
N THR A 135 -1.12 -3.92 -7.96
CA THR A 135 -0.61 -5.29 -8.12
C THR A 135 0.79 -5.42 -7.49
N VAL A 136 1.40 -6.59 -7.60
CA VAL A 136 2.82 -6.82 -7.25
C VAL A 136 3.70 -6.99 -8.50
N THR A 137 3.14 -6.73 -9.68
CA THR A 137 3.86 -6.84 -10.95
C THR A 137 4.87 -5.72 -11.08
N GLU A 138 6.14 -6.08 -11.20
CA GLU A 138 7.19 -5.11 -11.42
C GLU A 138 7.16 -4.61 -12.85
N VAL A 139 7.21 -3.29 -13.01
CA VAL A 139 7.19 -2.60 -14.30
C VAL A 139 8.25 -1.50 -14.34
N GLU A 140 8.75 -1.20 -15.53
CA GLU A 140 9.74 -0.14 -15.71
C GLU A 140 9.13 1.25 -15.56
N ALA A 141 7.93 1.46 -16.14
CA ALA A 141 7.17 2.71 -16.05
C ALA A 141 5.88 2.45 -15.27
N VAL A 142 5.85 2.90 -14.02
CA VAL A 142 4.69 2.71 -13.14
C VAL A 142 3.53 3.63 -13.52
N PHE A 143 3.81 4.80 -14.08
CA PHE A 143 2.80 5.83 -14.30
C PHE A 143 3.06 6.63 -15.60
N PRO A 144 2.02 6.99 -16.38
CA PRO A 144 0.62 6.60 -16.14
C PRO A 144 0.37 5.11 -16.40
N PRO A 145 -0.49 4.45 -15.60
CA PRO A 145 -0.82 3.05 -15.84
C PRO A 145 -1.72 2.92 -17.08
N ALA A 146 -1.57 1.84 -17.83
CA ALA A 146 -2.49 1.53 -18.92
C ALA A 146 -3.92 1.25 -18.43
N ASP A 147 -4.05 0.70 -17.23
CA ASP A 147 -5.31 0.53 -16.50
C ASP A 147 -5.08 0.84 -15.02
N ALA A 148 -5.81 1.79 -14.47
CA ALA A 148 -5.70 2.18 -13.06
C ALA A 148 -5.98 1.02 -12.09
N LEU A 149 -6.71 -0.01 -12.52
CA LEU A 149 -6.94 -1.23 -11.74
C LEU A 149 -5.86 -2.31 -11.92
N GLU A 150 -4.76 -2.02 -12.61
CA GLU A 150 -3.61 -2.89 -12.81
C GLU A 150 -2.29 -2.14 -12.53
N LEU A 151 -2.28 -1.29 -11.52
CA LEU A 151 -1.12 -0.48 -11.21
C LEU A 151 0.06 -1.37 -10.78
N GLY A 152 1.13 -1.36 -11.57
CA GLY A 152 2.37 -2.06 -11.28
C GLY A 152 3.23 -1.33 -10.24
N VAL A 153 4.33 -1.93 -9.87
CA VAL A 153 5.29 -1.41 -8.89
C VAL A 153 6.70 -1.36 -9.47
N SER A 154 7.56 -0.49 -8.95
CA SER A 154 8.97 -0.47 -9.35
C SER A 154 9.74 -1.64 -8.70
N CYS A 155 9.52 -1.90 -7.41
CA CYS A 155 10.17 -2.99 -6.68
C CYS A 155 9.59 -3.15 -5.27
N ARG A 156 10.08 -4.17 -4.56
CA ARG A 156 9.94 -4.27 -3.09
C ARG A 156 10.93 -3.33 -2.40
N PHE A 157 10.60 -2.90 -1.18
CA PHE A 157 11.53 -2.08 -0.37
C PHE A 157 12.88 -2.78 -0.08
N SER A 158 12.87 -4.13 -0.06
CA SER A 158 14.05 -4.98 0.20
C SER A 158 14.78 -5.46 -1.06
N ASP A 159 14.37 -5.01 -2.25
CA ASP A 159 15.01 -5.41 -3.51
C ASP A 159 16.49 -4.98 -3.52
N PRO A 160 17.44 -5.89 -3.78
CA PRO A 160 18.85 -5.54 -3.96
C PRO A 160 19.09 -4.48 -5.05
N ALA A 161 18.21 -4.42 -6.04
CA ALA A 161 18.25 -3.44 -7.14
C ALA A 161 17.52 -2.12 -6.81
N PHE A 162 17.07 -1.90 -5.57
CA PHE A 162 16.28 -0.72 -5.17
C PHE A 162 16.91 0.59 -5.67
N TRP A 163 18.18 0.80 -5.40
CA TRP A 163 18.86 2.04 -5.77
C TRP A 163 19.05 2.22 -7.27
N SER A 164 19.36 1.15 -7.99
CA SER A 164 19.47 1.23 -9.47
C SER A 164 18.13 1.51 -10.12
N ARG A 165 17.04 0.96 -9.60
CA ARG A 165 15.68 1.24 -10.07
C ARG A 165 15.25 2.67 -9.71
N TYR A 166 15.57 3.13 -8.49
CA TYR A 166 15.34 4.52 -8.09
C TYR A 166 16.06 5.50 -9.02
N GLN A 167 17.35 5.27 -9.27
CA GLN A 167 18.13 6.12 -10.15
C GLN A 167 17.60 6.12 -11.58
N CYS A 168 17.20 4.96 -12.10
CA CYS A 168 16.60 4.86 -13.43
C CYS A 168 15.29 5.67 -13.54
N ALA A 169 14.41 5.57 -12.53
CA ALA A 169 13.18 6.35 -12.48
C ALA A 169 13.45 7.86 -12.33
N ARG A 170 14.48 8.23 -11.56
CA ARG A 170 14.91 9.61 -11.36
C ARG A 170 15.43 10.25 -12.65
N ASP A 171 16.23 9.51 -13.40
CA ASP A 171 16.83 10.01 -14.66
C ASP A 171 15.78 10.19 -15.77
N LYS A 172 14.78 9.31 -15.81
CA LYS A 172 13.68 9.38 -16.78
C LYS A 172 12.60 10.39 -16.37
N GLY A 173 12.50 10.73 -15.10
CA GLY A 173 11.33 11.36 -14.51
C GLY A 173 10.14 10.42 -14.46
N GLY A 174 9.17 10.67 -13.60
CA GLY A 174 7.97 9.83 -13.50
C GLY A 174 7.66 9.42 -12.08
N VAL A 175 7.34 8.14 -11.88
CA VAL A 175 6.96 7.58 -10.58
C VAL A 175 7.87 6.42 -10.22
N PHE A 176 8.41 6.45 -9.00
CA PHE A 176 9.06 5.31 -8.36
C PHE A 176 8.16 4.82 -7.23
N LEU A 177 7.55 3.65 -7.41
CA LEU A 177 6.66 3.03 -6.43
C LEU A 177 7.32 1.78 -5.86
N PHE A 178 7.59 1.77 -4.56
CA PHE A 178 8.02 0.58 -3.85
C PHE A 178 7.00 0.13 -2.82
N TRP A 179 7.04 -1.15 -2.47
CA TRP A 179 6.07 -1.75 -1.56
C TRP A 179 6.70 -2.77 -0.62
N GLY A 180 5.95 -3.19 0.38
CA GLY A 180 6.34 -4.26 1.30
C GLY A 180 5.42 -4.39 2.49
N HIS A 181 5.92 -5.16 3.47
CA HIS A 181 5.24 -5.38 4.73
C HIS A 181 6.19 -5.01 5.87
N SER A 182 5.73 -4.23 6.84
CA SER A 182 6.59 -3.78 7.94
C SER A 182 7.07 -4.92 8.86
N TYR A 183 6.33 -6.03 8.95
CA TYR A 183 6.77 -7.22 9.68
C TYR A 183 8.02 -7.90 9.09
N GLU A 184 8.41 -7.55 7.90
CA GLU A 184 9.65 -8.03 7.28
C GLU A 184 10.90 -7.31 7.84
N LEU A 185 10.73 -6.19 8.51
CA LEU A 185 11.80 -5.40 9.15
C LEU A 185 12.23 -6.04 10.49
N ARG A 186 12.75 -7.26 10.43
CA ARG A 186 12.98 -8.14 11.59
C ARG A 186 14.20 -7.81 12.43
N SER A 187 15.04 -6.88 12.00
CA SER A 187 16.27 -6.54 12.70
C SER A 187 16.52 -5.03 12.72
N ALA A 188 17.33 -4.58 13.67
CA ALA A 188 17.76 -3.19 13.72
C ALA A 188 18.47 -2.76 12.42
N ALA A 189 19.21 -3.67 11.77
CA ALA A 189 19.86 -3.38 10.50
C ALA A 189 18.87 -3.13 9.35
N LEU A 190 17.78 -3.90 9.27
CA LEU A 190 16.74 -3.70 8.25
C LEU A 190 15.96 -2.40 8.48
N TRP A 191 15.68 -2.05 9.74
CA TRP A 191 15.11 -0.75 10.07
C TRP A 191 16.04 0.40 9.71
N ALA A 192 17.32 0.29 9.99
CA ALA A 192 18.32 1.30 9.65
C ALA A 192 18.48 1.45 8.12
N ASP A 193 18.42 0.35 7.36
CA ASP A 193 18.45 0.37 5.90
C ASP A 193 17.22 1.09 5.33
N LEU A 194 16.01 0.77 5.83
CA LEU A 194 14.81 1.48 5.42
C LEU A 194 14.88 2.98 5.76
N GLU A 195 15.29 3.31 6.98
CA GLU A 195 15.45 4.70 7.40
C GLU A 195 16.44 5.45 6.52
N ALA A 196 17.57 4.83 6.15
CA ALA A 196 18.54 5.41 5.22
C ALA A 196 17.93 5.67 3.83
N LYS A 197 17.08 4.76 3.33
CA LYS A 197 16.34 4.96 2.07
C LYS A 197 15.40 6.15 2.16
N ILE A 198 14.59 6.23 3.21
CA ILE A 198 13.64 7.33 3.43
C ILE A 198 14.38 8.66 3.57
N ALA A 199 15.46 8.71 4.35
CA ALA A 199 16.29 9.91 4.53
C ALA A 199 16.89 10.38 3.22
N HIS A 200 17.48 9.47 2.43
CA HIS A 200 18.10 9.78 1.14
C HIS A 200 17.06 10.35 0.15
N ILE A 201 15.92 9.69 0.01
CA ILE A 201 14.83 10.14 -0.88
C ILE A 201 14.29 11.49 -0.44
N THR A 202 14.12 11.70 0.87
CA THR A 202 13.65 12.99 1.43
C THR A 202 14.63 14.12 1.16
N ALA A 203 15.93 13.84 1.15
CA ALA A 203 16.98 14.82 0.89
C ALA A 203 17.22 15.08 -0.60
N ASP A 204 16.70 14.24 -1.50
CA ASP A 204 16.90 14.42 -2.95
C ASP A 204 15.99 15.55 -3.47
N PRO A 205 16.57 16.69 -3.94
CA PRO A 205 15.79 17.81 -4.43
C PRO A 205 15.05 17.52 -5.75
N ALA A 206 15.36 16.40 -6.42
CA ALA A 206 14.67 15.97 -7.63
C ALA A 206 13.50 15.01 -7.34
N ALA A 207 13.30 14.63 -6.08
CA ALA A 207 12.24 13.71 -5.64
C ALA A 207 11.21 14.41 -4.74
N GLU A 208 9.99 13.91 -4.78
CA GLU A 208 8.88 14.37 -3.94
C GLU A 208 8.03 13.18 -3.53
N TRP A 209 7.74 13.07 -2.23
CA TRP A 209 6.81 12.07 -1.71
C TRP A 209 5.38 12.34 -2.19
N ALA A 210 4.73 11.32 -2.74
CA ALA A 210 3.34 11.37 -3.17
C ALA A 210 2.55 10.19 -2.59
N SER A 211 1.23 10.27 -2.64
CA SER A 211 0.33 9.14 -2.44
C SER A 211 -0.24 8.66 -3.77
N LEU A 212 -0.74 7.44 -3.82
CA LEU A 212 -1.35 6.90 -5.04
C LEU A 212 -2.59 7.70 -5.45
N GLU A 213 -3.44 8.08 -4.50
CA GLU A 213 -4.62 8.90 -4.76
C GLU A 213 -4.23 10.26 -5.35
N ALA A 214 -3.20 10.90 -4.81
CA ALA A 214 -2.77 12.21 -5.30
C ALA A 214 -2.23 12.16 -6.74
N LEU A 215 -1.55 11.06 -7.13
CA LEU A 215 -1.06 10.90 -8.51
C LEU A 215 -2.20 10.76 -9.52
N LEU A 216 -3.23 9.96 -9.17
CA LEU A 216 -4.35 9.70 -10.06
C LEU A 216 -5.30 10.88 -10.18
N ALA A 217 -5.49 11.65 -9.11
CA ALA A 217 -6.29 12.88 -9.14
C ALA A 217 -5.70 13.97 -10.09
N VAL A 218 -4.39 14.01 -10.24
CA VAL A 218 -3.73 14.94 -11.20
C VAL A 218 -3.97 14.51 -12.65
N GLN A 219 -4.03 13.20 -12.92
CA GLN A 219 -4.29 12.69 -14.27
C GLN A 219 -5.71 13.03 -14.74
N GLU A 220 -6.73 12.84 -13.89
CA GLU A 220 -8.12 13.17 -14.23
C GLU A 220 -8.31 14.64 -14.62
N GLN A 221 -7.53 15.54 -14.01
CA GLN A 221 -7.56 16.98 -14.35
C GLN A 221 -6.84 17.33 -15.66
N SER A 222 -5.92 16.46 -16.10
CA SER A 222 -5.16 16.66 -17.34
C SER A 222 -5.88 16.14 -18.57
N ASP A 223 -6.80 15.18 -18.38
CA ASP A 223 -7.59 14.51 -19.42
C ASP A 223 -8.99 15.16 -19.61
N ALA A 224 -9.36 16.15 -18.78
CA ALA A 224 -10.61 16.89 -18.80
C ALA A 224 -10.46 18.26 -19.49
#